data_41bf0b8c0672f5d6ba0df2faa7bbeba3
#
_entry.id   41bf0b8c0672f5d6ba0df2faa7bbeba3
#
_cell.length_a   1.000
_cell.length_b   1.000
_cell.length_c   1.000
_cell.angle_alpha   90.00
_cell.angle_beta   90.00
_cell.angle_gamma   90.00
#
_symmetry.space_group_name_H-M   'P 1'
#
loop_
_entity.id
_entity.type
_entity.pdbx_description
1 polymer ?
#
loop_
_entity_poly.entity_id
_entity_poly.type
_entity_poly.pdbx_seq_one_letter_code
_entity_poly.pdbx_strand_id
1 'polypeptide(L)'
;KVNKQPVSYLQTDKRWKSLPYRVKGEDSTIGGSGCGPTAAAMAIETLTGKTFTPVDACKWAVDHGYKALNQGTYYGYFVPQFEAFGIKCRRLNGASVYHKPDSSVHDEMISWLKKGYYVIALMKKGAWTKGGHFVLVWWADNKIRINDPASTKAARLNGDVKTFRNEAAYYWLIDATEYNKEEE
;
A
#
# COMPACT_ATOMS: atom_id res chain seq x y z
N LYS A 1 -11.07 8.91 -16.06
CA LYS A 1 -11.01 7.46 -15.89
C LYS A 1 -11.04 7.12 -14.41
N VAL A 2 -11.69 6.05 -14.06
CA VAL A 2 -11.93 5.63 -12.68
C VAL A 2 -11.28 4.27 -12.45
N ASN A 3 -10.44 4.15 -11.40
CA ASN A 3 -10.00 2.82 -10.97
C ASN A 3 -11.15 2.09 -10.30
N LYS A 4 -11.20 0.78 -10.52
CA LYS A 4 -12.10 -0.08 -9.74
C LYS A 4 -11.57 -0.13 -8.30
N GLN A 5 -12.49 -0.12 -7.33
CA GLN A 5 -12.12 -0.21 -5.93
C GLN A 5 -11.45 -1.55 -5.66
N PRO A 6 -10.24 -1.57 -5.08
CA PRO A 6 -9.61 -2.82 -4.67
C PRO A 6 -10.37 -3.49 -3.52
N VAL A 7 -10.20 -4.81 -3.39
CA VAL A 7 -10.67 -5.51 -2.18
C VAL A 7 -10.06 -4.84 -0.95
N SER A 8 -10.77 -4.86 0.16
CA SER A 8 -10.33 -4.21 1.39
C SER A 8 -10.02 -5.25 2.46
N TYR A 9 -8.81 -5.17 3.01
CA TYR A 9 -8.40 -5.94 4.17
C TYR A 9 -7.89 -5.01 5.26
N LEU A 10 -8.17 -5.35 6.52
CA LEU A 10 -7.57 -4.68 7.67
C LEU A 10 -6.50 -5.58 8.30
N GLN A 11 -5.33 -5.04 8.57
CA GLN A 11 -4.30 -5.76 9.34
C GLN A 11 -4.79 -6.09 10.75
N THR A 12 -5.74 -5.30 11.26
CA THR A 12 -6.32 -5.45 12.59
C THR A 12 -7.54 -6.38 12.63
N ASP A 13 -7.89 -7.04 11.53
CA ASP A 13 -8.99 -8.00 11.49
C ASP A 13 -8.78 -9.10 12.54
N LYS A 14 -9.83 -9.45 13.27
CA LYS A 14 -9.79 -10.46 14.35
C LYS A 14 -9.21 -11.80 13.90
N ARG A 15 -9.40 -12.16 12.62
CA ARG A 15 -8.93 -13.43 12.07
C ARG A 15 -7.41 -13.57 12.11
N TRP A 16 -6.66 -12.47 12.04
CA TRP A 16 -5.20 -12.53 11.94
C TRP A 16 -4.42 -11.47 12.71
N LYS A 17 -5.07 -10.49 13.34
CA LYS A 17 -4.34 -9.40 14.00
C LYS A 17 -3.30 -9.85 15.02
N SER A 18 -3.55 -10.98 15.69
CA SER A 18 -2.67 -11.53 16.72
C SER A 18 -1.71 -12.59 16.21
N LEU A 19 -1.79 -12.96 14.94
CA LEU A 19 -0.86 -13.92 14.34
C LEU A 19 0.52 -13.30 14.19
N PRO A 20 1.59 -14.11 14.28
CA PRO A 20 2.95 -13.60 14.16
C PRO A 20 3.23 -12.95 12.80
N TYR A 21 3.89 -11.81 12.86
CA TYR A 21 4.61 -11.22 11.73
C TYR A 21 5.93 -10.69 12.29
N ARG A 22 6.94 -11.57 12.29
CA ARG A 22 8.16 -11.31 13.06
C ARG A 22 9.33 -12.12 12.56
N VAL A 23 10.53 -11.62 12.87
CA VAL A 23 11.79 -12.33 12.78
C VAL A 23 12.28 -12.67 14.18
N LYS A 24 13.32 -13.50 14.29
CA LYS A 24 13.91 -13.87 15.58
C LYS A 24 14.36 -12.60 16.33
N GLY A 25 14.03 -12.52 17.61
CA GLY A 25 14.42 -11.41 18.49
C GLY A 25 13.33 -10.37 18.70
N GLU A 26 12.14 -10.59 18.16
CA GLU A 26 11.00 -9.69 18.36
C GLU A 26 9.72 -10.48 18.61
N ASP A 27 8.67 -9.78 19.04
CA ASP A 27 7.35 -10.34 19.26
C ASP A 27 6.30 -9.48 18.54
N SER A 28 6.40 -9.39 17.23
CA SER A 28 5.53 -8.56 16.40
C SER A 28 4.40 -9.39 15.77
N THR A 29 3.27 -8.74 15.50
CA THR A 29 2.07 -9.35 14.92
C THR A 29 1.63 -8.66 13.64
N ILE A 30 0.75 -9.32 12.89
CA ILE A 30 0.15 -8.72 11.68
C ILE A 30 -0.55 -7.42 12.03
N GLY A 31 -1.33 -7.39 13.11
CA GLY A 31 -2.01 -6.17 13.56
C GLY A 31 -1.05 -5.05 13.96
N GLY A 32 0.14 -5.40 14.45
CA GLY A 32 1.13 -4.43 14.89
C GLY A 32 1.98 -3.85 13.77
N SER A 33 2.39 -4.66 12.80
CA SER A 33 3.37 -4.23 11.80
C SER A 33 3.10 -4.70 10.37
N GLY A 34 1.92 -5.25 10.11
CA GLY A 34 1.57 -5.85 8.80
C GLY A 34 0.99 -4.91 7.76
N CYS A 35 1.14 -3.60 7.88
CA CYS A 35 0.51 -2.65 6.93
C CYS A 35 1.01 -2.82 5.49
N GLY A 36 2.31 -3.00 5.28
CA GLY A 36 2.87 -3.18 3.94
C GLY A 36 2.33 -4.43 3.24
N PRO A 37 2.46 -5.61 3.84
CA PRO A 37 1.89 -6.84 3.27
C PRO A 37 0.38 -6.79 3.11
N THR A 38 -0.35 -6.15 4.02
CA THR A 38 -1.81 -5.99 3.89
C THR A 38 -2.17 -5.13 2.68
N ALA A 39 -1.45 -4.04 2.46
CA ALA A 39 -1.64 -3.20 1.28
C ALA A 39 -1.36 -3.99 -0.02
N ALA A 40 -0.27 -4.75 -0.04
CA ALA A 40 0.06 -5.60 -1.19
C ALA A 40 -1.01 -6.69 -1.42
N ALA A 41 -1.49 -7.33 -0.35
CA ALA A 41 -2.52 -8.37 -0.44
C ALA A 41 -3.80 -7.84 -1.10
N MET A 42 -4.24 -6.64 -0.73
CA MET A 42 -5.42 -6.03 -1.33
C MET A 42 -5.27 -5.88 -2.86
N ALA A 43 -4.13 -5.38 -3.30
CA ALA A 43 -3.88 -5.19 -4.73
C ALA A 43 -3.71 -6.53 -5.46
N ILE A 44 -2.97 -7.47 -4.90
CA ILE A 44 -2.71 -8.78 -5.52
C ILE A 44 -4.01 -9.57 -5.68
N GLU A 45 -4.82 -9.67 -4.63
CA GLU A 45 -6.10 -10.38 -4.72
C GLU A 45 -7.02 -9.73 -5.76
N THR A 46 -7.06 -8.40 -5.79
CA THR A 46 -7.85 -7.67 -6.79
C THR A 46 -7.40 -8.00 -8.21
N LEU A 47 -6.10 -7.94 -8.47
CA LEU A 47 -5.57 -8.09 -9.83
C LEU A 47 -5.53 -9.54 -10.31
N THR A 48 -5.40 -10.50 -9.42
CA THR A 48 -5.33 -11.93 -9.79
C THR A 48 -6.69 -12.62 -9.72
N GLY A 49 -7.64 -12.07 -8.97
CA GLY A 49 -8.91 -12.74 -8.68
C GLY A 49 -8.77 -13.95 -7.76
N LYS A 50 -7.58 -14.17 -7.19
CA LYS A 50 -7.29 -15.28 -6.29
C LYS A 50 -7.17 -14.79 -4.86
N THR A 51 -7.61 -15.60 -3.90
CA THR A 51 -7.48 -15.29 -2.49
C THR A 51 -6.01 -15.10 -2.12
N PHE A 52 -5.69 -13.92 -1.62
CA PHE A 52 -4.36 -13.60 -1.11
C PHE A 52 -4.53 -12.62 0.05
N THR A 53 -4.45 -13.17 1.27
CA THR A 53 -4.80 -12.44 2.49
C THR A 53 -3.57 -11.77 3.12
N PRO A 54 -3.75 -10.90 4.11
CA PRO A 54 -2.62 -10.40 4.90
C PRO A 54 -1.76 -11.52 5.52
N VAL A 55 -2.36 -12.66 5.86
CA VAL A 55 -1.60 -13.82 6.36
C VAL A 55 -0.64 -14.34 5.30
N ASP A 56 -1.12 -14.52 4.08
CA ASP A 56 -0.31 -14.99 2.95
C ASP A 56 0.84 -14.03 2.64
N ALA A 57 0.53 -12.74 2.59
CA ALA A 57 1.51 -11.71 2.27
C ALA A 57 2.57 -11.55 3.37
N CYS A 58 2.16 -11.60 4.63
CA CYS A 58 3.08 -11.52 5.76
C CYS A 58 4.01 -12.74 5.79
N LYS A 59 3.48 -13.94 5.54
CA LYS A 59 4.29 -15.16 5.46
C LYS A 59 5.32 -15.05 4.34
N TRP A 60 4.91 -14.60 3.17
CA TRP A 60 5.81 -14.40 2.03
C TRP A 60 6.93 -13.42 2.39
N ALA A 61 6.58 -12.30 3.04
CA ALA A 61 7.55 -11.28 3.43
C ALA A 61 8.59 -11.83 4.41
N VAL A 62 8.17 -12.57 5.44
CA VAL A 62 9.09 -13.20 6.40
C VAL A 62 9.97 -14.22 5.70
N ASP A 63 9.38 -15.12 4.91
CA ASP A 63 10.10 -16.20 4.22
C ASP A 63 11.17 -15.67 3.25
N HIS A 64 10.99 -14.46 2.73
CA HIS A 64 11.91 -13.83 1.77
C HIS A 64 12.80 -12.74 2.40
N GLY A 65 12.77 -12.59 3.72
CA GLY A 65 13.67 -11.68 4.42
C GLY A 65 13.26 -10.19 4.41
N TYR A 66 11.98 -9.90 4.23
CA TYR A 66 11.53 -8.51 4.12
C TYR A 66 10.92 -7.93 5.41
N LYS A 67 10.84 -8.69 6.49
CA LYS A 67 10.43 -8.17 7.80
C LYS A 67 11.65 -7.61 8.54
N ALA A 68 11.60 -6.33 8.90
CA ALA A 68 12.69 -5.67 9.63
C ALA A 68 12.51 -5.87 11.15
N LEU A 69 13.61 -6.16 11.85
CA LEU A 69 13.61 -6.35 13.29
C LEU A 69 13.13 -5.08 14.01
N ASN A 70 12.14 -5.23 14.87
CA ASN A 70 11.53 -4.13 15.65
C ASN A 70 10.96 -2.99 14.79
N GLN A 71 10.72 -3.25 13.52
CA GLN A 71 10.14 -2.30 12.57
C GLN A 71 9.07 -2.98 11.73
N GLY A 72 8.61 -2.33 10.68
CA GLY A 72 7.68 -2.92 9.74
C GLY A 72 8.38 -3.71 8.64
N THR A 73 7.90 -3.53 7.43
CA THR A 73 8.40 -4.22 6.25
C THR A 73 9.45 -3.35 5.55
N TYR A 74 10.53 -3.98 5.09
CA TYR A 74 11.52 -3.27 4.27
C TYR A 74 10.89 -2.73 2.98
N TYR A 75 11.33 -1.56 2.53
CA TYR A 75 10.82 -0.93 1.31
C TYR A 75 11.03 -1.80 0.06
N GLY A 76 12.07 -2.61 0.05
CA GLY A 76 12.38 -3.51 -1.05
C GLY A 76 11.41 -4.69 -1.22
N TYR A 77 10.42 -4.84 -0.34
CA TYR A 77 9.44 -5.91 -0.37
C TYR A 77 8.50 -5.86 -1.57
N PHE A 78 8.03 -4.66 -1.95
CA PHE A 78 6.89 -4.55 -2.87
C PHE A 78 7.18 -5.07 -4.26
N VAL A 79 8.28 -4.66 -4.87
CA VAL A 79 8.62 -5.06 -6.24
C VAL A 79 8.66 -6.58 -6.39
N PRO A 80 9.47 -7.34 -5.61
CA PRO A 80 9.52 -8.79 -5.76
C PRO A 80 8.22 -9.49 -5.40
N GLN A 81 7.45 -8.97 -4.44
CA GLN A 81 6.15 -9.56 -4.08
C GLN A 81 5.18 -9.51 -5.26
N PHE A 82 5.06 -8.36 -5.93
CA PHE A 82 4.20 -8.23 -7.10
C PHE A 82 4.72 -9.05 -8.27
N GLU A 83 6.03 -9.05 -8.50
CA GLU A 83 6.65 -9.84 -9.57
C GLU A 83 6.41 -11.34 -9.41
N ALA A 84 6.31 -11.83 -8.19
CA ALA A 84 5.97 -13.23 -7.92
C ALA A 84 4.59 -13.63 -8.49
N PHE A 85 3.74 -12.67 -8.76
CA PHE A 85 2.42 -12.86 -9.40
C PHE A 85 2.38 -12.35 -10.84
N GLY A 86 3.52 -12.01 -11.42
CA GLY A 86 3.58 -11.49 -12.79
C GLY A 86 3.05 -10.06 -12.93
N ILE A 87 2.95 -9.31 -11.83
CA ILE A 87 2.45 -7.94 -11.82
C ILE A 87 3.63 -6.97 -11.83
N LYS A 88 3.65 -6.05 -12.78
CA LYS A 88 4.71 -5.03 -12.87
C LYS A 88 4.56 -4.02 -11.74
N CYS A 89 5.63 -3.83 -11.00
CA CYS A 89 5.69 -2.87 -9.90
C CYS A 89 7.06 -2.18 -9.92
N ARG A 90 7.07 -0.86 -9.71
CA ARG A 90 8.33 -0.12 -9.57
C ARG A 90 8.17 1.03 -8.58
N ARG A 91 9.26 1.39 -7.94
CA ARG A 91 9.32 2.57 -7.09
C ARG A 91 9.39 3.83 -7.97
N LEU A 92 8.56 4.83 -7.66
CA LEU A 92 8.48 6.05 -8.48
C LEU A 92 9.62 7.03 -8.17
N ASN A 93 9.96 7.22 -6.91
CA ASN A 93 10.92 8.24 -6.50
C ASN A 93 12.05 7.66 -5.65
N GLY A 94 13.26 8.15 -5.91
CA GLY A 94 14.43 7.71 -5.16
C GLY A 94 14.64 8.46 -3.84
N ALA A 95 14.33 9.76 -3.80
CA ALA A 95 14.45 10.61 -2.62
C ALA A 95 13.08 10.85 -1.98
N SER A 96 13.03 10.95 -0.64
CA SER A 96 11.79 11.22 0.08
C SER A 96 11.20 12.59 -0.30
N VAL A 97 9.88 12.61 -0.52
CA VAL A 97 9.13 13.85 -0.74
C VAL A 97 8.31 14.27 0.49
N TYR A 98 8.62 13.69 1.65
CA TYR A 98 7.98 14.05 2.91
C TYR A 98 8.19 15.55 3.20
N HIS A 99 7.12 16.25 3.53
CA HIS A 99 7.08 17.72 3.71
C HIS A 99 7.45 18.52 2.46
N LYS A 100 7.28 17.91 1.28
CA LYS A 100 7.48 18.58 0.00
C LYS A 100 6.20 18.50 -0.85
N PRO A 101 5.10 19.17 -0.43
CA PRO A 101 3.81 19.02 -1.09
C PRO A 101 3.79 19.56 -2.53
N ASP A 102 4.75 20.42 -2.89
CA ASP A 102 4.86 20.99 -4.23
C ASP A 102 5.75 20.16 -5.16
N SER A 103 6.29 19.04 -4.70
CA SER A 103 7.11 18.16 -5.55
C SER A 103 6.28 17.64 -6.72
N SER A 104 6.88 17.66 -7.91
CA SER A 104 6.26 17.10 -9.12
C SER A 104 6.02 15.58 -9.03
N VAL A 105 6.67 14.89 -8.09
CA VAL A 105 6.47 13.47 -7.85
C VAL A 105 5.02 13.17 -7.52
N HIS A 106 4.36 14.03 -6.74
CA HIS A 106 2.94 13.85 -6.40
C HIS A 106 2.03 13.96 -7.63
N ASP A 107 2.29 14.92 -8.51
CA ASP A 107 1.52 15.08 -9.76
C ASP A 107 1.74 13.89 -10.68
N GLU A 108 2.97 13.39 -10.76
CA GLU A 108 3.31 12.21 -11.53
C GLU A 108 2.58 10.98 -11.01
N MET A 109 2.56 10.77 -9.68
CA MET A 109 1.82 9.67 -9.06
C MET A 109 0.34 9.72 -9.45
N ILE A 110 -0.29 10.90 -9.36
CA ILE A 110 -1.68 11.07 -9.74
C ILE A 110 -1.89 10.75 -11.24
N SER A 111 -0.95 11.15 -12.10
CA SER A 111 -1.05 10.83 -13.52
C SER A 111 -1.06 9.33 -13.79
N TRP A 112 -0.29 8.55 -13.02
CA TRP A 112 -0.31 7.09 -13.12
C TRP A 112 -1.63 6.50 -12.63
N LEU A 113 -2.19 7.01 -11.52
CA LEU A 113 -3.52 6.61 -11.07
C LEU A 113 -4.58 6.80 -12.16
N LYS A 114 -4.55 7.95 -12.82
CA LYS A 114 -5.49 8.26 -13.91
C LYS A 114 -5.33 7.36 -15.12
N LYS A 115 -4.17 6.76 -15.30
CA LYS A 115 -3.91 5.78 -16.37
C LYS A 115 -4.38 4.37 -16.03
N GLY A 116 -4.85 4.14 -14.82
CA GLY A 116 -5.32 2.84 -14.38
C GLY A 116 -4.38 2.07 -13.46
N TYR A 117 -3.32 2.70 -12.97
CA TYR A 117 -2.43 2.10 -11.97
C TYR A 117 -3.03 2.19 -10.58
N TYR A 118 -2.65 1.24 -9.72
CA TYR A 118 -2.74 1.43 -8.28
C TYR A 118 -1.37 1.88 -7.76
N VAL A 119 -1.38 2.46 -6.57
CA VAL A 119 -0.16 2.99 -5.96
C VAL A 119 -0.13 2.58 -4.48
N ILE A 120 1.03 2.13 -4.01
CA ILE A 120 1.29 2.03 -2.57
C ILE A 120 2.05 3.27 -2.17
N ALA A 121 1.59 3.96 -1.11
CA ALA A 121 2.23 5.15 -0.57
C ALA A 121 2.78 4.85 0.83
N LEU A 122 4.01 5.28 1.09
CA LEU A 122 4.55 5.34 2.45
C LEU A 122 4.19 6.69 3.03
N MET A 123 3.34 6.66 4.06
CA MET A 123 2.99 7.84 4.84
C MET A 123 3.92 7.96 6.03
N LYS A 124 4.42 9.17 6.28
CA LYS A 124 5.23 9.49 7.46
C LYS A 124 4.35 10.17 8.50
N LYS A 125 4.93 10.58 9.63
CA LYS A 125 4.21 11.13 10.77
C LYS A 125 3.18 12.20 10.36
N GLY A 126 1.93 11.96 10.74
CA GLY A 126 0.82 12.87 10.45
C GLY A 126 -0.53 12.20 10.67
N ALA A 127 -1.49 12.46 9.79
CA ALA A 127 -2.87 11.98 9.92
C ALA A 127 -3.01 10.46 9.85
N TRP A 128 -2.13 9.78 9.13
CA TRP A 128 -2.22 8.33 8.92
C TRP A 128 -1.40 7.50 9.89
N THR A 129 -0.40 8.08 10.51
CA THR A 129 0.54 7.34 11.37
C THR A 129 1.31 8.27 12.29
N LYS A 130 1.83 7.71 13.38
CA LYS A 130 2.78 8.40 14.26
C LYS A 130 4.23 8.17 13.82
N GLY A 131 4.49 7.11 13.06
CA GLY A 131 5.84 6.74 12.59
C GLY A 131 5.90 6.59 11.08
N GLY A 132 5.54 5.42 10.57
CA GLY A 132 5.47 5.12 9.14
C GLY A 132 4.34 4.13 8.87
N HIS A 133 3.68 4.25 7.73
CA HIS A 133 2.52 3.43 7.41
C HIS A 133 2.33 3.34 5.90
N PHE A 134 2.06 2.15 5.41
CA PHE A 134 1.77 1.93 4.00
C PHE A 134 0.27 1.90 3.77
N VAL A 135 -0.19 2.59 2.73
CA VAL A 135 -1.60 2.58 2.31
C VAL A 135 -1.68 2.27 0.81
N LEU A 136 -2.81 1.70 0.40
CA LEU A 136 -3.10 1.46 -1.01
C LEU A 136 -3.95 2.60 -1.56
N VAL A 137 -3.47 3.22 -2.63
CA VAL A 137 -4.08 4.41 -3.23
C VAL A 137 -4.68 4.04 -4.59
N TRP A 138 -5.86 4.56 -4.86
CA TRP A 138 -6.57 4.40 -6.11
C TRP A 138 -7.33 5.70 -6.44
N TRP A 139 -7.98 5.76 -7.59
CA TRP A 139 -8.56 7.01 -8.10
C TRP A 139 -10.01 6.82 -8.47
N ALA A 140 -10.90 7.62 -7.91
CA ALA A 140 -12.30 7.66 -8.29
C ALA A 140 -12.91 9.02 -7.93
N ASP A 141 -13.96 9.40 -8.64
CA ASP A 141 -14.68 10.66 -8.41
C ASP A 141 -13.73 11.87 -8.44
N ASN A 142 -12.75 11.80 -9.34
CA ASN A 142 -11.76 12.85 -9.56
C ASN A 142 -10.91 13.18 -8.32
N LYS A 143 -10.64 12.17 -7.49
CA LYS A 143 -9.80 12.35 -6.29
C LYS A 143 -9.10 11.07 -5.87
N ILE A 144 -8.11 11.23 -5.02
CA ILE A 144 -7.40 10.14 -4.35
C ILE A 144 -8.35 9.42 -3.42
N ARG A 145 -8.38 8.10 -3.54
CA ARG A 145 -9.05 7.18 -2.62
C ARG A 145 -8.01 6.30 -1.95
N ILE A 146 -8.27 5.87 -0.75
CA ILE A 146 -7.32 5.11 0.04
C ILE A 146 -8.00 3.88 0.65
N ASN A 147 -7.38 2.71 0.45
CA ASN A 147 -7.63 1.54 1.29
C ASN A 147 -6.53 1.51 2.35
N ASP A 148 -6.88 1.86 3.57
CA ASP A 148 -5.94 1.91 4.69
C ASP A 148 -5.95 0.57 5.43
N PRO A 149 -4.81 -0.12 5.56
CA PRO A 149 -4.73 -1.38 6.32
C PRO A 149 -5.12 -1.25 7.79
N ALA A 150 -5.07 -0.05 8.35
CA ALA A 150 -5.29 0.16 9.79
C ALA A 150 -6.60 0.87 10.13
N SER A 151 -7.39 1.31 9.15
CA SER A 151 -8.57 2.14 9.48
C SER A 151 -9.64 2.12 8.39
N THR A 152 -10.89 2.21 8.83
CA THR A 152 -12.05 2.43 7.96
C THR A 152 -12.62 3.84 8.11
N LYS A 153 -11.93 4.73 8.83
CA LYS A 153 -12.41 6.10 9.04
C LYS A 153 -12.43 6.87 7.72
N ALA A 154 -13.55 7.50 7.41
CA ALA A 154 -13.75 8.22 6.15
C ALA A 154 -12.67 9.29 5.89
N ALA A 155 -12.22 10.00 6.92
CA ALA A 155 -11.17 11.03 6.80
C ALA A 155 -9.83 10.44 6.33
N ARG A 156 -9.57 9.14 6.61
CA ARG A 156 -8.37 8.44 6.16
C ARG A 156 -8.55 7.78 4.80
N LEU A 157 -9.80 7.51 4.40
CA LEU A 157 -10.11 6.82 3.14
C LEU A 157 -10.25 7.78 1.96
N ASN A 158 -10.56 9.06 2.23
CA ASN A 158 -10.71 10.11 1.23
C ASN A 158 -9.73 11.23 1.53
N GLY A 159 -8.44 10.93 1.49
CA GLY A 159 -7.40 11.83 1.93
C GLY A 159 -7.52 13.25 1.38
N ASP A 160 -7.44 14.24 2.26
CA ASP A 160 -7.21 15.62 1.87
C ASP A 160 -5.92 15.66 1.04
N VAL A 161 -6.03 16.09 -0.21
CA VAL A 161 -4.91 16.07 -1.17
C VAL A 161 -3.71 16.84 -0.62
N LYS A 162 -3.94 18.00 0.00
CA LYS A 162 -2.86 18.82 0.56
C LYS A 162 -2.14 18.11 1.71
N THR A 163 -2.89 17.55 2.65
CA THR A 163 -2.36 16.79 3.78
C THR A 163 -1.65 15.54 3.28
N PHE A 164 -2.24 14.83 2.33
CA PHE A 164 -1.65 13.63 1.76
C PHE A 164 -0.30 13.94 1.11
N ARG A 165 -0.23 14.96 0.26
CA ARG A 165 1.01 15.37 -0.40
C ARG A 165 2.09 15.78 0.59
N ASN A 166 1.71 16.42 1.70
CA ASN A 166 2.67 16.83 2.72
C ASN A 166 3.24 15.65 3.52
N GLU A 167 2.50 14.53 3.63
CA GLU A 167 2.86 13.42 4.50
C GLU A 167 3.37 12.18 3.77
N ALA A 168 3.13 12.07 2.48
CA ALA A 168 3.64 10.95 1.67
C ALA A 168 5.14 11.13 1.39
N ALA A 169 5.91 10.04 1.54
CA ALA A 169 7.35 10.06 1.35
C ALA A 169 7.80 9.33 0.08
N TYR A 170 7.21 8.18 -0.23
CA TYR A 170 7.58 7.34 -1.36
C TYR A 170 6.34 6.69 -1.96
N TYR A 171 6.42 6.39 -3.25
CA TYR A 171 5.35 5.72 -3.99
C TYR A 171 5.88 4.51 -4.74
N TRP A 172 5.06 3.46 -4.81
CA TRP A 172 5.27 2.29 -5.67
C TRP A 172 4.11 2.20 -6.63
N LEU A 173 4.43 2.12 -7.93
CA LEU A 173 3.44 2.04 -9.01
C LEU A 173 3.16 0.57 -9.32
N ILE A 174 1.88 0.21 -9.33
CA ILE A 174 1.42 -1.14 -9.62
C ILE A 174 0.61 -1.10 -10.90
N ASP A 175 1.07 -1.80 -11.93
CA ASP A 175 0.36 -1.81 -13.21
C ASP A 175 -0.94 -2.58 -13.11
N ALA A 176 -2.04 -1.87 -13.06
CA ALA A 176 -3.40 -2.41 -13.04
C ALA A 176 -4.19 -1.95 -14.28
N THR A 177 -3.50 -1.54 -15.34
CA THR A 177 -4.14 -0.96 -16.53
C THR A 177 -5.07 -1.95 -17.22
N GLU A 178 -4.70 -3.22 -17.30
CA GLU A 178 -5.55 -4.25 -17.90
C GLU A 178 -6.83 -4.49 -17.08
N TYR A 179 -6.69 -4.53 -15.76
CA TYR A 179 -7.82 -4.70 -14.84
C TYR A 179 -8.78 -3.50 -14.88
N ASN A 180 -8.23 -2.28 -14.91
CA ASN A 180 -8.99 -1.03 -14.83
C ASN A 180 -9.42 -0.48 -16.19
N LYS A 181 -9.10 -1.17 -17.28
CA LYS A 181 -9.52 -0.69 -18.60
C LYS A 181 -11.04 -0.66 -18.68
N GLU A 182 -11.56 0.33 -19.41
CA GLU A 182 -13.00 0.40 -19.69
C GLU A 182 -13.38 -0.73 -20.62
N GLU A 183 -14.51 -1.40 -20.33
CA GLU A 183 -15.09 -2.36 -21.24
C GLU A 183 -15.79 -1.61 -22.37
N GLU A 184 -15.50 -1.99 -23.62
CA GLU A 184 -16.17 -1.47 -24.78
C GLU A 184 -17.50 -2.20 -25.01
#